data_3d71282e2759d36104793ad32ba4d27f
#
_entry.id   3d71282e2759d36104793ad32ba4d27f
#
_cell.length_a   1.000
_cell.length_b   1.000
_cell.length_c   1.000
_cell.angle_alpha   90.00
_cell.angle_beta   90.00
_cell.angle_gamma   90.00
#
_symmetry.space_group_name_H-M   'P 1'
#
loop_
_entity.id
_entity.type
_entity.pdbx_description
1 polymer ?
#
loop_
_entity_poly.entity_id
_entity_poly.type
_entity_poly.pdbx_seq_one_letter_code
_entity_poly.pdbx_strand_id
1 'polypeptide(L)'
;MITQQAAGHPRAAHAGRAPAATWHTSGSPLVRDVPVSATLAANEAMAARRARGQPVLPLAFGEAGLPVHPALRRALAAATAANGYGPVAGQAVLRAAAAGYWQRRGLPTCPDQVVCGPGSKPLLFGLLLAIGADVVLPRPSWVSYAAQAAMTGARPHFVPTPPGEGGIPDPAALAAVVTAAAADGRRIGSVVMTLPDNPTGRVARPATIRALCQVAAAHRLIIISDEIYRDLVHDEATPILSPAQVAPQQTVVTTGLSKSLALGGWRLGVARMPDGPLGDRLLRALLGVGSEIWSAPAAPIQLAAAVAFTEPAEITERIAASRSLHATIAQAVAGVCAAAGLQVPPPQAAFYVYPDFEPWRAHLRARHQITTSAGLARLLLDRYGAATLPASAFGEYPGALRLRLATGLLCGDTQEQQAAVLTAPNPLTTAWIASALARLDQILADLAGRARRSSSCPPDTRGSCHPGHPEYGPKP
;
A
#
# COMPACT_ATOMS: atom_id res chain seq x y z
N MET A 1 74.34 -18.46 14.01
CA MET A 1 73.99 -19.44 15.05
C MET A 1 73.77 -18.69 16.34
N ILE A 2 72.53 -18.40 16.69
CA ILE A 2 72.09 -17.95 18.02
C ILE A 2 70.81 -18.65 18.31
N THR A 3 70.82 -19.60 19.22
CA THR A 3 69.74 -20.33 19.79
C THR A 3 68.99 -19.48 20.77
N GLN A 4 67.68 -19.21 20.58
CA GLN A 4 66.81 -18.61 21.57
C GLN A 4 66.07 -19.70 22.31
N GLN A 5 66.27 -19.74 23.63
CA GLN A 5 65.54 -20.50 24.59
C GLN A 5 64.13 -19.93 24.80
N ALA A 6 63.11 -20.79 24.71
CA ALA A 6 61.74 -20.45 25.03
C ALA A 6 61.53 -20.44 26.56
N ALA A 7 61.17 -19.31 27.14
CA ALA A 7 60.72 -19.16 28.49
C ALA A 7 59.22 -19.49 28.60
N GLY A 8 58.87 -20.51 29.38
CA GLY A 8 57.49 -20.91 29.66
C GLY A 8 56.80 -19.90 30.55
N HIS A 9 55.62 -19.42 30.12
CA HIS A 9 54.72 -18.63 30.95
C HIS A 9 53.79 -19.55 31.74
N PRO A 10 53.51 -19.26 33.01
CA PRO A 10 52.59 -20.08 33.83
C PRO A 10 51.13 -19.86 33.35
N ARG A 11 50.40 -20.95 33.20
CA ARG A 11 48.96 -20.95 32.90
C ARG A 11 48.20 -20.28 34.04
N ALA A 12 47.53 -19.16 33.74
CA ALA A 12 46.59 -18.53 34.63
C ALA A 12 45.37 -19.48 34.87
N ALA A 13 45.03 -19.66 36.15
CA ALA A 13 43.88 -20.43 36.61
C ALA A 13 42.59 -19.86 36.03
N HIS A 14 41.74 -20.76 35.51
CA HIS A 14 40.39 -20.44 35.07
C HIS A 14 39.59 -19.84 36.23
N ALA A 15 39.36 -18.53 36.24
CA ALA A 15 38.32 -17.88 37.01
C ALA A 15 36.98 -18.42 36.52
N GLY A 16 36.15 -18.94 37.42
CA GLY A 16 34.86 -19.53 37.13
C GLY A 16 34.00 -18.57 36.32
N ARG A 17 33.54 -19.03 35.14
CA ARG A 17 32.50 -18.37 34.35
C ARG A 17 31.26 -18.26 35.22
N ALA A 18 30.79 -17.05 35.51
CA ALA A 18 29.46 -16.82 36.02
C ALA A 18 28.44 -17.53 35.12
N PRO A 19 27.40 -18.16 35.67
CA PRO A 19 26.39 -18.82 34.87
C PRO A 19 25.78 -17.78 33.91
N ALA A 20 25.77 -18.09 32.61
CA ALA A 20 25.13 -17.25 31.59
C ALA A 20 23.67 -17.05 32.03
N ALA A 21 23.26 -15.81 32.28
CA ALA A 21 21.89 -15.47 32.55
C ALA A 21 21.06 -15.96 31.35
N THR A 22 20.22 -16.96 31.59
CA THR A 22 19.25 -17.42 30.58
C THR A 22 18.17 -16.37 30.48
N TRP A 23 18.23 -15.56 29.41
CA TRP A 23 17.16 -14.66 29.05
C TRP A 23 15.97 -15.51 28.60
N HIS A 24 14.99 -15.69 29.46
CA HIS A 24 13.73 -16.32 29.08
C HIS A 24 13.00 -15.38 28.11
N THR A 25 12.93 -15.76 26.84
CA THR A 25 12.38 -14.97 25.74
C THR A 25 10.84 -14.91 25.72
N SER A 26 10.15 -15.68 26.55
CA SER A 26 8.70 -15.66 26.67
C SER A 26 8.28 -14.79 27.86
N GLY A 27 7.78 -13.58 27.58
CA GLY A 27 7.13 -12.74 28.58
C GLY A 27 8.03 -11.79 29.35
N SER A 28 9.19 -11.35 28.80
CA SER A 28 9.99 -10.30 29.43
C SER A 28 9.24 -8.96 29.34
N PRO A 29 8.90 -8.30 30.48
CA PRO A 29 8.27 -6.98 30.48
C PRO A 29 9.18 -5.87 29.92
N LEU A 30 10.46 -6.18 29.61
CA LEU A 30 11.47 -5.24 29.16
C LEU A 30 11.46 -5.02 27.64
N VAL A 31 10.80 -5.89 26.86
CA VAL A 31 10.75 -5.79 25.41
C VAL A 31 9.28 -5.78 24.96
N ARG A 32 8.85 -4.72 24.27
CA ARG A 32 7.53 -4.69 23.64
C ARG A 32 7.53 -5.58 22.41
N ASP A 33 6.56 -6.47 22.31
CA ASP A 33 6.33 -7.24 21.07
C ASP A 33 5.65 -6.33 20.03
N VAL A 34 6.39 -6.01 18.96
CA VAL A 34 5.90 -5.25 17.82
C VAL A 34 5.91 -6.19 16.60
N PRO A 35 4.76 -6.75 16.22
CA PRO A 35 4.70 -7.70 15.12
C PRO A 35 5.06 -7.05 13.79
N VAL A 36 5.70 -7.82 12.90
CA VAL A 36 5.94 -7.40 11.51
C VAL A 36 4.59 -7.13 10.83
N SER A 37 4.50 -6.05 10.05
CA SER A 37 3.24 -5.69 9.38
C SER A 37 2.75 -6.81 8.46
N ALA A 38 1.43 -7.05 8.43
CA ALA A 38 0.82 -8.10 7.61
C ALA A 38 1.23 -8.01 6.12
N THR A 39 1.46 -6.80 5.60
CA THR A 39 1.92 -6.59 4.23
C THR A 39 3.33 -7.12 4.00
N LEU A 40 4.27 -6.85 4.92
CA LEU A 40 5.65 -7.34 4.81
C LEU A 40 5.73 -8.84 5.04
N ALA A 41 5.02 -9.37 6.03
CA ALA A 41 4.95 -10.82 6.28
C ALA A 41 4.39 -11.58 5.05
N ALA A 42 3.38 -11.04 4.36
CA ALA A 42 2.87 -11.62 3.13
C ALA A 42 3.90 -11.57 1.99
N ASN A 43 4.70 -10.50 1.89
CA ASN A 43 5.77 -10.41 0.89
C ASN A 43 6.87 -11.45 1.15
N GLU A 44 7.28 -11.64 2.39
CA GLU A 44 8.24 -12.68 2.80
C GLU A 44 7.70 -14.08 2.50
N ALA A 45 6.43 -14.33 2.78
CA ALA A 45 5.79 -15.62 2.45
C ALA A 45 5.76 -15.88 0.93
N MET A 46 5.50 -14.87 0.11
CA MET A 46 5.58 -14.98 -1.36
C MET A 46 7.01 -15.28 -1.82
N ALA A 47 8.00 -14.56 -1.28
CA ALA A 47 9.42 -14.79 -1.60
C ALA A 47 9.86 -16.21 -1.24
N ALA A 48 9.47 -16.68 -0.05
CA ALA A 48 9.77 -18.05 0.39
C ALA A 48 9.12 -19.13 -0.51
N ARG A 49 7.90 -18.92 -1.03
CA ARG A 49 7.26 -19.82 -1.99
C ARG A 49 8.00 -19.83 -3.33
N ARG A 50 8.35 -18.63 -3.86
CA ARG A 50 9.14 -18.51 -5.11
C ARG A 50 10.49 -19.23 -5.00
N ALA A 51 11.19 -19.07 -3.88
CA ALA A 51 12.48 -19.75 -3.63
C ALA A 51 12.35 -21.29 -3.65
N ARG A 52 11.17 -21.85 -3.35
CA ARG A 52 10.88 -23.28 -3.45
C ARG A 52 10.32 -23.71 -4.83
N GLY A 53 10.36 -22.83 -5.83
CA GLY A 53 9.78 -23.10 -7.16
C GLY A 53 8.25 -23.22 -7.17
N GLN A 54 7.57 -22.82 -6.11
CA GLN A 54 6.12 -22.91 -6.00
C GLN A 54 5.46 -21.72 -6.68
N PRO A 55 4.35 -21.94 -7.40
CA PRO A 55 3.67 -20.84 -8.08
C PRO A 55 3.04 -19.85 -7.09
N VAL A 56 3.14 -18.56 -7.43
CA VAL A 56 2.56 -17.44 -6.64
C VAL A 56 1.68 -16.59 -7.54
N LEU A 57 0.46 -16.27 -7.08
CA LEU A 57 -0.36 -15.20 -7.61
C LEU A 57 -0.23 -14.00 -6.66
N PRO A 58 0.49 -12.92 -7.04
CA PRO A 58 0.97 -11.90 -6.10
C PRO A 58 -0.05 -10.78 -5.90
N LEU A 59 -1.07 -11.02 -5.07
CA LEU A 59 -2.15 -10.06 -4.79
C LEU A 59 -2.10 -9.47 -3.37
N ALA A 60 -0.99 -9.69 -2.61
CA ALA A 60 -0.90 -9.20 -1.22
C ALA A 60 -0.13 -7.89 -1.07
N PHE A 61 0.94 -7.66 -1.84
CA PHE A 61 1.84 -6.54 -1.62
C PHE A 61 1.43 -5.31 -2.42
N GLY A 62 1.21 -4.19 -1.72
CA GLY A 62 0.75 -2.93 -2.31
C GLY A 62 1.87 -2.13 -3.00
N GLU A 63 2.46 -2.69 -4.03
CA GLU A 63 3.49 -2.07 -4.87
C GLU A 63 2.98 -1.88 -6.29
N ALA A 64 3.42 -0.82 -6.97
CA ALA A 64 2.94 -0.50 -8.31
C ALA A 64 3.52 -1.41 -9.40
N GLY A 65 4.66 -2.08 -9.14
CA GLY A 65 5.23 -3.08 -10.04
C GLY A 65 5.58 -2.55 -11.43
N LEU A 66 6.21 -1.36 -11.51
CA LEU A 66 6.59 -0.71 -12.76
C LEU A 66 8.05 -0.28 -12.73
N PRO A 67 8.75 -0.20 -13.88
CA PRO A 67 10.14 0.18 -13.92
C PRO A 67 10.33 1.66 -13.61
N VAL A 68 11.52 2.02 -13.12
CA VAL A 68 11.89 3.42 -12.90
C VAL A 68 11.96 4.16 -14.24
N HIS A 69 11.33 5.34 -14.32
CA HIS A 69 11.36 6.16 -15.53
C HIS A 69 12.79 6.58 -15.88
N PRO A 70 13.19 6.54 -17.18
CA PRO A 70 14.57 6.84 -17.59
C PRO A 70 15.08 8.22 -17.15
N ALA A 71 14.26 9.27 -17.16
CA ALA A 71 14.63 10.59 -16.67
C ALA A 71 15.03 10.59 -15.19
N LEU A 72 14.30 9.84 -14.37
CA LEU A 72 14.59 9.73 -12.94
C LEU A 72 15.83 8.90 -12.67
N ARG A 73 16.13 7.89 -13.51
CA ARG A 73 17.40 7.16 -13.46
C ARG A 73 18.57 8.08 -13.79
N ARG A 74 18.45 8.92 -14.83
CA ARG A 74 19.47 9.92 -15.19
C ARG A 74 19.68 10.93 -14.06
N ALA A 75 18.58 11.45 -13.49
CA ALA A 75 18.64 12.40 -12.38
C ALA A 75 19.36 11.81 -11.15
N LEU A 76 19.05 10.54 -10.80
CA LEU A 76 19.70 9.85 -9.71
C LEU A 76 21.20 9.62 -10.00
N ALA A 77 21.54 9.20 -11.20
CA ALA A 77 22.94 9.01 -11.60
C ALA A 77 23.76 10.31 -11.51
N ALA A 78 23.18 11.43 -11.94
CA ALA A 78 23.80 12.75 -11.83
C ALA A 78 23.96 13.23 -10.37
N ALA A 79 23.15 12.72 -9.47
CA ALA A 79 23.15 13.12 -8.05
C ALA A 79 24.04 12.25 -7.14
N THR A 80 24.67 11.19 -7.66
CA THR A 80 25.40 10.19 -6.85
C THR A 80 26.57 10.77 -6.05
N ALA A 81 27.13 11.91 -6.47
CA ALA A 81 28.20 12.59 -5.75
C ALA A 81 27.73 13.37 -4.50
N ALA A 82 26.40 13.54 -4.31
CA ALA A 82 25.86 14.24 -3.15
C ALA A 82 25.91 13.33 -1.90
N ASN A 83 26.88 13.54 -1.01
CA ASN A 83 27.16 12.68 0.13
C ASN A 83 26.96 13.35 1.50
N GLY A 84 26.62 14.65 1.56
CA GLY A 84 26.39 15.37 2.80
C GLY A 84 25.01 15.08 3.39
N TYR A 85 24.86 15.17 4.71
CA TYR A 85 23.60 14.94 5.41
C TYR A 85 22.48 15.88 4.97
N GLY A 86 22.79 17.16 4.77
CA GLY A 86 21.77 18.17 4.47
C GLY A 86 20.86 18.53 5.64
N PRO A 87 19.87 19.42 5.42
CA PRO A 87 18.91 19.84 6.45
C PRO A 87 17.92 18.73 6.82
N VAL A 88 17.49 18.68 8.08
CA VAL A 88 16.48 17.73 8.57
C VAL A 88 15.16 17.88 7.83
N ALA A 89 14.75 19.11 7.50
CA ALA A 89 13.53 19.36 6.71
C ALA A 89 13.60 18.83 5.27
N GLY A 90 14.81 18.49 4.79
CA GLY A 90 15.09 18.16 3.40
C GLY A 90 15.69 19.32 2.63
N GLN A 91 16.32 19.01 1.49
CA GLN A 91 16.98 20.00 0.65
C GLN A 91 16.01 21.05 0.09
N ALA A 92 16.44 22.31 0.01
CA ALA A 92 15.60 23.43 -0.44
C ALA A 92 14.98 23.19 -1.83
N VAL A 93 15.75 22.61 -2.77
CA VAL A 93 15.26 22.29 -4.12
C VAL A 93 14.12 21.28 -4.10
N LEU A 94 14.16 20.27 -3.25
CA LEU A 94 13.08 19.28 -3.11
C LEU A 94 11.86 19.91 -2.42
N ARG A 95 12.06 20.68 -1.36
CA ARG A 95 10.96 21.39 -0.67
C ARG A 95 10.22 22.36 -1.59
N ALA A 96 10.96 23.10 -2.42
CA ALA A 96 10.38 23.98 -3.43
C ALA A 96 9.60 23.21 -4.51
N ALA A 97 10.16 22.13 -5.03
CA ALA A 97 9.48 21.28 -6.02
C ALA A 97 8.20 20.64 -5.44
N ALA A 98 8.23 20.14 -4.20
CA ALA A 98 7.07 19.59 -3.52
C ALA A 98 6.00 20.67 -3.20
N ALA A 99 6.40 21.86 -2.83
CA ALA A 99 5.46 23.00 -2.70
C ALA A 99 4.76 23.28 -4.04
N GLY A 100 5.49 23.32 -5.15
CA GLY A 100 4.94 23.45 -6.50
C GLY A 100 3.96 22.34 -6.88
N TYR A 101 4.23 21.09 -6.47
CA TYR A 101 3.31 19.95 -6.65
C TYR A 101 1.94 20.22 -6.02
N TRP A 102 1.89 20.71 -4.77
CA TRP A 102 0.63 21.06 -4.10
C TRP A 102 -0.04 22.31 -4.68
N GLN A 103 0.75 23.32 -5.06
CA GLN A 103 0.21 24.54 -5.72
C GLN A 103 -0.52 24.18 -7.01
N ARG A 104 0.03 23.31 -7.86
CA ARG A 104 -0.63 22.82 -9.09
C ARG A 104 -1.93 22.06 -8.81
N ARG A 105 -2.12 21.58 -7.58
CA ARG A 105 -3.34 20.88 -7.11
C ARG A 105 -4.29 21.78 -6.31
N GLY A 106 -4.10 23.10 -6.41
CA GLY A 106 -4.96 24.08 -5.73
C GLY A 106 -4.76 24.17 -4.22
N LEU A 107 -3.57 23.78 -3.74
CA LEU A 107 -3.16 23.92 -2.33
C LEU A 107 -1.99 24.91 -2.25
N PRO A 108 -2.23 26.20 -1.96
CA PRO A 108 -1.16 27.16 -1.73
C PRO A 108 -0.18 26.63 -0.68
N THR A 109 1.10 26.59 -1.02
CA THR A 109 2.12 25.96 -0.16
C THR A 109 3.43 26.72 -0.33
N CYS A 110 4.06 27.11 0.79
CA CYS A 110 5.42 27.63 0.83
C CYS A 110 6.42 26.49 1.06
N PRO A 111 7.63 26.56 0.51
CA PRO A 111 8.66 25.54 0.76
C PRO A 111 8.96 25.32 2.25
N ASP A 112 8.79 26.34 3.10
CA ASP A 112 9.03 26.24 4.54
C ASP A 112 7.95 25.43 5.30
N GLN A 113 6.80 25.17 4.67
CA GLN A 113 5.79 24.25 5.20
C GLN A 113 6.09 22.79 4.89
N VAL A 114 7.13 22.49 4.11
CA VAL A 114 7.40 21.15 3.60
C VAL A 114 8.49 20.47 4.42
N VAL A 115 8.23 19.24 4.85
CA VAL A 115 9.21 18.32 5.46
C VAL A 115 9.35 17.08 4.60
N CYS A 116 10.60 16.68 4.33
CA CYS A 116 10.92 15.46 3.60
C CYS A 116 11.34 14.35 4.58
N GLY A 117 10.93 13.12 4.30
CA GLY A 117 11.28 11.96 5.13
C GLY A 117 11.61 10.72 4.29
N PRO A 118 12.19 9.67 4.88
CA PRO A 118 12.51 8.43 4.17
C PRO A 118 11.25 7.59 3.88
N GLY A 119 10.33 8.17 3.11
CA GLY A 119 8.98 7.71 2.83
C GLY A 119 7.91 8.38 3.72
N SER A 120 6.63 8.30 3.33
CA SER A 120 5.52 8.85 4.14
C SER A 120 5.36 8.12 5.49
N LYS A 121 5.72 6.83 5.57
CA LYS A 121 5.57 6.03 6.80
C LYS A 121 6.29 6.62 8.03
N PRO A 122 7.58 6.99 8.00
CA PRO A 122 8.24 7.68 9.10
C PRO A 122 7.64 9.07 9.42
N LEU A 123 7.21 9.82 8.39
CA LEU A 123 6.56 11.11 8.59
C LEU A 123 5.23 10.96 9.36
N LEU A 124 4.40 9.98 9.00
CA LEU A 124 3.15 9.66 9.69
C LEU A 124 3.41 9.23 11.15
N PHE A 125 4.40 8.38 11.37
CA PHE A 125 4.81 8.00 12.73
C PHE A 125 5.27 9.22 13.54
N GLY A 126 6.12 10.06 12.96
CA GLY A 126 6.60 11.29 13.62
C GLY A 126 5.48 12.27 13.94
N LEU A 127 4.47 12.40 13.08
CA LEU A 127 3.28 13.21 13.34
C LEU A 127 2.45 12.66 14.50
N LEU A 128 2.18 11.37 14.54
CA LEU A 128 1.45 10.74 15.65
C LEU A 128 2.21 10.89 16.97
N LEU A 129 3.53 10.72 16.95
CA LEU A 129 4.38 10.94 18.13
C LEU A 129 4.35 12.40 18.59
N ALA A 130 4.46 13.36 17.65
CA ALA A 130 4.44 14.80 17.95
C ALA A 130 3.09 15.27 18.50
N ILE A 131 1.98 14.69 18.06
CA ILE A 131 0.62 15.01 18.52
C ILE A 131 0.40 14.47 19.95
N GLY A 132 0.93 13.30 20.27
CA GLY A 132 0.94 12.73 21.63
C GLY A 132 -0.45 12.52 22.23
N ALA A 133 -1.45 12.13 21.42
CA ALA A 133 -2.83 11.90 21.82
C ALA A 133 -3.45 10.76 21.02
N ASP A 134 -4.61 10.27 21.46
CA ASP A 134 -5.33 9.23 20.71
C ASP A 134 -5.70 9.68 19.31
N VAL A 135 -5.93 8.72 18.41
CA VAL A 135 -6.20 8.95 17.00
C VAL A 135 -7.45 8.22 16.53
N VAL A 136 -8.27 8.87 15.71
CA VAL A 136 -9.35 8.20 14.97
C VAL A 136 -8.83 7.70 13.64
N LEU A 137 -9.18 6.45 13.34
CA LEU A 137 -8.88 5.77 12.08
C LEU A 137 -10.18 5.32 11.40
N PRO A 138 -10.32 5.45 10.07
CA PRO A 138 -11.41 4.82 9.36
C PRO A 138 -11.34 3.29 9.48
N ARG A 139 -12.47 2.63 9.34
CA ARG A 139 -12.57 1.16 9.26
C ARG A 139 -13.23 0.79 7.94
N PRO A 140 -12.50 0.12 7.03
CA PRO A 140 -11.09 -0.29 7.13
C PRO A 140 -10.09 0.87 6.97
N SER A 141 -8.82 0.63 7.34
CA SER A 141 -7.72 1.58 7.12
C SER A 141 -6.37 0.88 6.93
N TRP A 142 -5.38 1.57 6.37
CA TRP A 142 -4.07 0.99 6.15
C TRP A 142 -3.44 0.43 7.43
N VAL A 143 -2.92 -0.79 7.32
CA VAL A 143 -2.42 -1.62 8.44
C VAL A 143 -1.44 -0.91 9.38
N SER A 144 -0.67 0.07 8.87
CA SER A 144 0.39 0.70 9.68
C SER A 144 -0.11 1.79 10.62
N TYR A 145 -1.27 2.40 10.40
CA TYR A 145 -1.73 3.51 11.25
C TYR A 145 -1.98 3.05 12.70
N ALA A 146 -2.72 1.97 12.88
CA ALA A 146 -2.99 1.44 14.21
C ALA A 146 -1.72 0.96 14.92
N ALA A 147 -0.81 0.30 14.19
CA ALA A 147 0.47 -0.13 14.73
C ALA A 147 1.34 1.07 15.14
N GLN A 148 1.41 2.11 14.33
CA GLN A 148 2.15 3.34 14.64
C GLN A 148 1.56 4.07 15.86
N ALA A 149 0.23 4.18 15.93
CA ALA A 149 -0.44 4.76 17.10
C ALA A 149 -0.06 3.98 18.38
N ALA A 150 -0.15 2.65 18.35
CA ALA A 150 0.23 1.82 19.50
C ALA A 150 1.70 1.98 19.90
N MET A 151 2.62 2.10 18.92
CA MET A 151 4.05 2.34 19.18
C MET A 151 4.30 3.69 19.87
N THR A 152 3.50 4.72 19.58
CA THR A 152 3.59 6.03 20.24
C THR A 152 2.87 6.09 21.60
N GLY A 153 2.20 5.00 22.01
CA GLY A 153 1.37 4.96 23.20
C GLY A 153 -0.05 5.50 23.02
N ALA A 154 -0.39 5.96 21.82
CA ALA A 154 -1.72 6.42 21.47
C ALA A 154 -2.68 5.24 21.22
N ARG A 155 -3.95 5.41 21.59
CA ARG A 155 -5.00 4.43 21.30
C ARG A 155 -5.65 4.76 19.95
N PRO A 156 -5.74 3.80 19.02
CA PRO A 156 -6.54 3.96 17.82
C PRO A 156 -8.03 3.73 18.11
N HIS A 157 -8.89 4.66 17.69
CA HIS A 157 -10.34 4.55 17.72
C HIS A 157 -10.85 4.33 16.30
N PHE A 158 -11.38 3.14 16.02
CA PHE A 158 -11.88 2.83 14.69
C PHE A 158 -13.31 3.30 14.49
N VAL A 159 -13.54 4.06 13.42
CA VAL A 159 -14.85 4.59 13.01
C VAL A 159 -15.21 4.04 11.63
N PRO A 160 -16.44 3.52 11.42
CA PRO A 160 -16.83 3.03 10.11
C PRO A 160 -16.71 4.09 9.02
N THR A 161 -16.38 3.66 7.81
CA THR A 161 -16.44 4.49 6.61
C THR A 161 -17.89 4.53 6.09
N PRO A 162 -18.38 5.66 5.57
CA PRO A 162 -19.70 5.73 4.94
C PRO A 162 -19.86 4.73 3.79
N PRO A 163 -21.06 4.17 3.57
CA PRO A 163 -21.29 3.22 2.49
C PRO A 163 -20.88 3.76 1.12
N GLY A 164 -20.15 2.94 0.36
CA GLY A 164 -19.67 3.29 -0.98
C GLY A 164 -18.48 4.24 -1.06
N GLU A 165 -17.94 4.69 0.07
CA GLU A 165 -16.75 5.53 0.18
C GLU A 165 -15.56 4.74 0.74
N GLY A 166 -14.39 5.36 0.81
CA GLY A 166 -13.19 4.76 1.40
C GLY A 166 -12.26 5.81 2.01
N GLY A 167 -11.47 5.37 3.00
CA GLY A 167 -10.40 6.16 3.60
C GLY A 167 -10.83 7.32 4.48
N ILE A 168 -12.11 7.44 4.80
CA ILE A 168 -12.67 8.53 5.60
C ILE A 168 -13.62 7.96 6.66
N PRO A 169 -13.54 8.39 7.94
CA PRO A 169 -14.53 8.05 8.96
C PRO A 169 -15.89 8.69 8.65
N ASP A 170 -16.96 8.03 9.02
CA ASP A 170 -18.30 8.65 9.03
C ASP A 170 -18.30 9.86 9.96
N PRO A 171 -18.70 11.07 9.50
CA PRO A 171 -18.60 12.29 10.32
C PRO A 171 -19.46 12.25 11.60
N ALA A 172 -20.65 11.66 11.56
CA ALA A 172 -21.51 11.58 12.74
C ALA A 172 -20.93 10.60 13.78
N ALA A 173 -20.46 9.45 13.30
CA ALA A 173 -19.80 8.47 14.16
C ALA A 173 -18.47 8.99 14.71
N LEU A 174 -17.72 9.81 13.97
CA LEU A 174 -16.53 10.51 14.46
C LEU A 174 -16.88 11.41 15.65
N ALA A 175 -17.90 12.26 15.50
CA ALA A 175 -18.34 13.15 16.60
C ALA A 175 -18.72 12.37 17.86
N ALA A 176 -19.48 11.27 17.69
CA ALA A 176 -19.88 10.41 18.80
C ALA A 176 -18.67 9.79 19.52
N VAL A 177 -17.70 9.25 18.78
CA VAL A 177 -16.49 8.63 19.35
C VAL A 177 -15.63 9.65 20.09
N VAL A 178 -15.46 10.86 19.56
CA VAL A 178 -14.68 11.93 20.23
C VAL A 178 -15.36 12.37 21.52
N THR A 179 -16.68 12.52 21.50
CA THR A 179 -17.47 12.89 22.68
C THR A 179 -17.39 11.80 23.77
N ALA A 180 -17.54 10.54 23.41
CA ALA A 180 -17.42 9.41 24.32
C ALA A 180 -16.03 9.31 24.93
N ALA A 181 -14.98 9.43 24.12
CA ALA A 181 -13.60 9.42 24.63
C ALA A 181 -13.34 10.54 25.64
N ALA A 182 -13.87 11.75 25.39
CA ALA A 182 -13.75 12.87 26.32
C ALA A 182 -14.48 12.61 27.65
N ALA A 183 -15.66 11.98 27.63
CA ALA A 183 -16.37 11.57 28.83
C ALA A 183 -15.58 10.54 29.66
N ASP A 184 -14.80 9.68 29.01
CA ASP A 184 -13.88 8.71 29.61
C ASP A 184 -12.54 9.33 30.04
N GLY A 185 -12.39 10.66 30.02
CA GLY A 185 -11.17 11.37 30.36
C GLY A 185 -10.01 11.20 29.37
N ARG A 186 -10.27 10.73 28.15
CA ARG A 186 -9.29 10.54 27.09
C ARG A 186 -9.36 11.68 26.07
N ARG A 187 -8.19 12.08 25.58
CA ARG A 187 -8.08 13.11 24.53
C ARG A 187 -7.76 12.47 23.18
N ILE A 188 -8.67 12.58 22.23
CA ILE A 188 -8.39 12.33 20.83
C ILE A 188 -7.83 13.63 20.24
N GLY A 189 -6.64 13.56 19.61
CA GLY A 189 -5.94 14.72 19.06
C GLY A 189 -5.96 14.79 17.53
N SER A 190 -6.22 13.67 16.87
CA SER A 190 -6.16 13.62 15.40
C SER A 190 -7.12 12.61 14.79
N VAL A 191 -7.42 12.83 13.51
CA VAL A 191 -8.07 11.87 12.62
C VAL A 191 -7.17 11.66 11.40
N VAL A 192 -6.94 10.39 11.03
CA VAL A 192 -6.19 10.03 9.82
C VAL A 192 -7.17 9.65 8.72
N MET A 193 -6.93 10.15 7.51
CA MET A 193 -7.66 9.79 6.29
C MET A 193 -6.68 9.33 5.22
N THR A 194 -7.12 8.46 4.31
CA THR A 194 -6.34 8.01 3.15
C THR A 194 -7.13 8.29 1.88
N LEU A 195 -6.70 9.27 1.10
CA LEU A 195 -7.45 9.80 -0.03
C LEU A 195 -6.63 9.79 -1.33
N PRO A 196 -6.92 8.87 -2.26
CA PRO A 196 -7.82 7.69 -2.23
C PRO A 196 -7.39 6.57 -1.29
N ASP A 197 -8.31 5.64 -1.02
CA ASP A 197 -8.20 4.67 0.04
C ASP A 197 -7.35 3.43 -0.28
N ASN A 198 -6.63 2.98 0.70
CA ASN A 198 -6.09 1.65 0.87
C ASN A 198 -6.69 1.07 2.18
N PRO A 199 -7.59 0.04 2.13
CA PRO A 199 -7.52 -1.09 1.18
C PRO A 199 -8.54 -1.10 0.04
N THR A 200 -9.52 -0.20 -0.01
CA THR A 200 -10.72 -0.39 -0.84
C THR A 200 -10.59 0.11 -2.29
N GLY A 201 -9.60 0.96 -2.58
CA GLY A 201 -9.48 1.64 -3.89
C GLY A 201 -10.63 2.64 -4.15
N ARG A 202 -11.35 3.07 -3.11
CA ARG A 202 -12.47 4.00 -3.21
C ARG A 202 -12.03 5.44 -2.97
N VAL A 203 -12.86 6.37 -3.42
CA VAL A 203 -12.69 7.83 -3.23
C VAL A 203 -13.78 8.32 -2.29
N ALA A 204 -13.43 9.18 -1.34
CA ALA A 204 -14.39 9.86 -0.49
C ALA A 204 -15.07 11.00 -1.24
N ARG A 205 -16.38 11.20 -1.01
CA ARG A 205 -17.14 12.28 -1.64
C ARG A 205 -16.76 13.64 -1.04
N PRO A 206 -16.69 14.70 -1.87
CA PRO A 206 -16.40 16.06 -1.37
C PRO A 206 -17.35 16.53 -0.25
N ALA A 207 -18.62 16.15 -0.29
CA ALA A 207 -19.58 16.48 0.76
C ALA A 207 -19.19 15.86 2.11
N THR A 208 -18.79 14.58 2.11
CA THR A 208 -18.35 13.87 3.31
C THR A 208 -17.07 14.46 3.88
N ILE A 209 -16.11 14.85 3.01
CA ILE A 209 -14.87 15.52 3.43
C ILE A 209 -15.19 16.86 4.11
N ARG A 210 -16.10 17.68 3.54
CA ARG A 210 -16.53 18.93 4.15
C ARG A 210 -17.17 18.73 5.52
N ALA A 211 -18.08 17.76 5.64
CA ALA A 211 -18.73 17.42 6.91
C ALA A 211 -17.72 16.95 7.96
N LEU A 212 -16.74 16.11 7.57
CA LEU A 212 -15.68 15.69 8.47
C LEU A 212 -14.82 16.87 8.93
N CYS A 213 -14.46 17.79 8.03
CA CYS A 213 -13.70 19.01 8.41
C CYS A 213 -14.46 19.86 9.42
N GLN A 214 -15.80 19.98 9.32
CA GLN A 214 -16.64 20.68 10.30
C GLN A 214 -16.57 20.00 11.68
N VAL A 215 -16.70 18.68 11.73
CA VAL A 215 -16.57 17.91 12.98
C VAL A 215 -15.17 18.05 13.56
N ALA A 216 -14.14 17.91 12.73
CA ALA A 216 -12.75 18.08 13.17
C ALA A 216 -12.48 19.48 13.74
N ALA A 217 -13.05 20.52 13.14
CA ALA A 217 -12.95 21.91 13.67
C ALA A 217 -13.66 22.07 15.02
N ALA A 218 -14.89 21.56 15.15
CA ALA A 218 -15.68 21.62 16.38
C ALA A 218 -14.96 20.92 17.56
N HIS A 219 -14.26 19.81 17.29
CA HIS A 219 -13.53 19.04 18.29
C HIS A 219 -12.03 19.34 18.37
N ARG A 220 -11.53 20.32 17.62
CA ARG A 220 -10.12 20.73 17.55
C ARG A 220 -9.18 19.57 17.20
N LEU A 221 -9.60 18.70 16.28
CA LEU A 221 -8.79 17.59 15.79
C LEU A 221 -7.82 18.06 14.71
N ILE A 222 -6.61 17.54 14.74
CA ILE A 222 -5.67 17.64 13.62
C ILE A 222 -6.08 16.61 12.58
N ILE A 223 -6.22 17.04 11.32
CA ILE A 223 -6.48 16.14 10.19
C ILE A 223 -5.14 15.74 9.58
N ILE A 224 -4.89 14.44 9.47
CA ILE A 224 -3.75 13.89 8.72
C ILE A 224 -4.31 13.25 7.46
N SER A 225 -4.12 13.90 6.32
CA SER A 225 -4.57 13.42 5.00
C SER A 225 -3.41 12.73 4.28
N ASP A 226 -3.42 11.39 4.23
CA ASP A 226 -2.47 10.62 3.44
C ASP A 226 -2.97 10.53 1.98
N GLU A 227 -2.39 11.35 1.10
CA GLU A 227 -2.79 11.49 -0.31
C GLU A 227 -1.83 10.76 -1.26
N ILE A 228 -1.20 9.67 -0.79
CA ILE A 228 -0.19 8.92 -1.56
C ILE A 228 -0.72 8.32 -2.87
N TYR A 229 -2.04 8.17 -3.02
CA TYR A 229 -2.70 7.64 -4.22
C TYR A 229 -3.42 8.71 -5.05
N ARG A 230 -3.29 10.00 -4.71
CA ARG A 230 -4.04 11.10 -5.36
C ARG A 230 -3.92 11.09 -6.88
N ASP A 231 -2.72 10.84 -7.41
CA ASP A 231 -2.44 10.85 -8.85
C ASP A 231 -2.84 9.55 -9.57
N LEU A 232 -3.38 8.57 -8.84
CA LEU A 232 -3.84 7.28 -9.35
C LEU A 232 -5.36 7.11 -9.30
N VAL A 233 -6.12 8.20 -9.32
CA VAL A 233 -7.57 8.14 -9.50
C VAL A 233 -7.87 7.76 -10.94
N HIS A 234 -8.68 6.74 -11.16
CA HIS A 234 -8.86 6.08 -12.46
C HIS A 234 -9.49 7.00 -13.50
N ASP A 235 -10.54 7.72 -13.12
CA ASP A 235 -11.27 8.64 -13.97
C ASP A 235 -10.99 10.09 -13.54
N GLU A 236 -10.47 10.90 -14.45
CA GLU A 236 -10.15 12.31 -14.21
C GLU A 236 -11.38 13.15 -13.86
N ALA A 237 -12.56 12.73 -14.28
CA ALA A 237 -13.82 13.37 -13.92
C ALA A 237 -14.24 13.10 -12.46
N THR A 238 -13.62 12.13 -11.78
CA THR A 238 -13.92 11.86 -10.37
C THR A 238 -13.44 13.01 -9.50
N PRO A 239 -14.33 13.70 -8.77
CA PRO A 239 -13.96 14.85 -7.98
C PRO A 239 -13.12 14.43 -6.76
N ILE A 240 -11.96 15.03 -6.61
CA ILE A 240 -11.06 14.86 -5.46
C ILE A 240 -10.97 16.18 -4.72
N LEU A 241 -11.34 16.16 -3.45
CA LEU A 241 -11.18 17.27 -2.54
C LEU A 241 -10.14 16.90 -1.47
N SER A 242 -9.09 17.70 -1.33
CA SER A 242 -8.21 17.58 -0.16
C SER A 242 -8.86 18.29 1.03
N PRO A 243 -8.87 17.71 2.24
CA PRO A 243 -9.33 18.41 3.42
C PRO A 243 -8.51 19.69 3.70
N ALA A 244 -7.28 19.80 3.20
CA ALA A 244 -6.49 21.03 3.29
C ALA A 244 -7.06 22.20 2.46
N GLN A 245 -7.90 21.93 1.45
CA GLN A 245 -8.64 22.97 0.72
C GLN A 245 -9.84 23.50 1.51
N VAL A 246 -10.31 22.75 2.51
CA VAL A 246 -11.46 23.12 3.35
C VAL A 246 -11.00 23.66 4.70
N ALA A 247 -10.00 23.02 5.30
CA ALA A 247 -9.49 23.31 6.64
C ALA A 247 -7.95 23.42 6.62
N PRO A 248 -7.37 24.44 5.92
CA PRO A 248 -5.93 24.56 5.71
C PRO A 248 -5.13 24.73 6.99
N GLN A 249 -5.73 25.32 8.04
CA GLN A 249 -5.08 25.60 9.31
C GLN A 249 -4.97 24.39 10.26
N GLN A 250 -5.62 23.27 9.94
CA GLN A 250 -5.61 22.07 10.80
C GLN A 250 -5.29 20.78 10.05
N THR A 251 -4.96 20.86 8.74
CA THR A 251 -4.71 19.69 7.91
C THR A 251 -3.24 19.56 7.53
N VAL A 252 -2.63 18.45 7.94
CA VAL A 252 -1.36 17.96 7.40
C VAL A 252 -1.67 17.09 6.18
N VAL A 253 -0.94 17.28 5.08
CA VAL A 253 -1.04 16.42 3.89
C VAL A 253 0.26 15.66 3.71
N THR A 254 0.19 14.33 3.57
CA THR A 254 1.35 13.51 3.24
C THR A 254 1.22 12.90 1.85
N THR A 255 2.33 12.79 1.13
CA THR A 255 2.43 12.09 -0.14
C THR A 255 3.85 11.59 -0.39
N GLY A 256 4.12 11.03 -1.56
CA GLY A 256 5.45 10.55 -1.97
C GLY A 256 5.41 9.90 -3.35
N LEU A 257 6.56 9.39 -3.77
CA LEU A 257 6.76 8.85 -5.11
C LEU A 257 6.52 7.34 -5.20
N SER A 258 6.20 6.69 -4.07
CA SER A 258 6.15 5.23 -3.97
C SER A 258 5.08 4.58 -4.84
N LYS A 259 3.97 5.30 -5.13
CA LYS A 259 2.79 4.73 -5.79
C LYS A 259 2.63 5.25 -7.22
N SER A 260 2.49 6.54 -7.42
CA SER A 260 2.29 7.15 -8.74
C SER A 260 3.45 6.89 -9.70
N LEU A 261 4.69 6.86 -9.19
CA LEU A 261 5.91 6.64 -9.97
C LEU A 261 6.59 5.30 -9.70
N ALA A 262 5.99 4.43 -8.88
CA ALA A 262 6.53 3.11 -8.54
C ALA A 262 7.93 3.16 -7.85
N LEU A 263 8.25 4.24 -7.16
CA LEU A 263 9.55 4.46 -6.51
C LEU A 263 9.56 4.06 -5.02
N GLY A 264 8.82 3.01 -4.66
CA GLY A 264 8.72 2.54 -3.28
C GLY A 264 10.08 2.24 -2.64
N GLY A 265 11.02 1.70 -3.42
CA GLY A 265 12.38 1.39 -3.00
C GLY A 265 13.28 2.62 -2.76
N TRP A 266 12.94 3.79 -3.30
CA TRP A 266 13.72 5.02 -3.10
C TRP A 266 13.51 5.65 -1.72
N ARG A 267 12.45 5.26 -1.02
CA ARG A 267 12.18 5.71 0.33
C ARG A 267 12.11 7.23 0.45
N LEU A 268 11.27 7.90 -0.34
CA LEU A 268 11.01 9.33 -0.22
C LEU A 268 9.53 9.63 -0.07
N GLY A 269 9.22 10.45 0.93
CA GLY A 269 7.91 11.06 1.19
C GLY A 269 8.06 12.51 1.58
N VAL A 270 6.99 13.25 1.44
CA VAL A 270 6.90 14.67 1.81
C VAL A 270 5.62 14.91 2.61
N ALA A 271 5.68 15.84 3.55
CA ALA A 271 4.54 16.32 4.33
C ALA A 271 4.42 17.84 4.20
N ARG A 272 3.19 18.32 3.95
CA ARG A 272 2.80 19.72 4.02
C ARG A 272 2.20 19.99 5.39
N MET A 273 2.77 20.94 6.12
CA MET A 273 2.22 21.38 7.39
C MET A 273 1.03 22.33 7.19
N PRO A 274 0.09 22.39 8.15
CA PRO A 274 -1.00 23.35 8.14
C PRO A 274 -0.50 24.80 8.10
N ASP A 275 -1.37 25.70 7.71
CA ASP A 275 -1.08 27.14 7.78
C ASP A 275 -1.16 27.66 9.23
N GLY A 276 -0.32 28.62 9.58
CA GLY A 276 -0.34 29.34 10.85
C GLY A 276 0.27 28.61 12.05
N PRO A 277 -0.01 29.08 13.27
CA PRO A 277 0.74 28.68 14.48
C PRO A 277 0.71 27.19 14.82
N LEU A 278 -0.35 26.48 14.45
CA LEU A 278 -0.40 25.02 14.64
C LEU A 278 0.62 24.34 13.71
N GLY A 279 0.69 24.76 12.44
CA GLY A 279 1.64 24.26 11.48
C GLY A 279 3.08 24.47 11.91
N ASP A 280 3.41 25.67 12.43
CA ASP A 280 4.74 25.98 12.95
C ASP A 280 5.13 25.07 14.12
N ARG A 281 4.19 24.78 15.02
CA ARG A 281 4.46 23.87 16.15
C ARG A 281 4.66 22.42 15.69
N LEU A 282 3.80 21.94 14.78
CA LEU A 282 3.93 20.59 14.21
C LEU A 282 5.21 20.46 13.41
N LEU A 283 5.58 21.49 12.63
CA LEU A 283 6.84 21.53 11.90
C LEU A 283 8.03 21.33 12.84
N ARG A 284 8.14 22.18 13.87
CA ARG A 284 9.23 22.09 14.85
C ARG A 284 9.27 20.73 15.55
N ALA A 285 8.12 20.21 15.97
CA ALA A 285 8.04 18.91 16.61
C ALA A 285 8.46 17.77 15.68
N LEU A 286 7.99 17.78 14.41
CA LEU A 286 8.37 16.77 13.42
C LEU A 286 9.85 16.83 13.06
N LEU A 287 10.43 18.04 12.97
CA LEU A 287 11.88 18.22 12.78
C LEU A 287 12.68 17.69 13.96
N GLY A 288 12.20 17.92 15.21
CA GLY A 288 12.80 17.32 16.39
C GLY A 288 12.80 15.79 16.34
N VAL A 289 11.66 15.18 16.02
CA VAL A 289 11.56 13.72 15.83
C VAL A 289 12.47 13.25 14.69
N GLY A 290 12.48 13.98 13.58
CA GLY A 290 13.30 13.64 12.41
C GLY A 290 14.78 13.67 12.71
N SER A 291 15.28 14.66 13.46
CA SER A 291 16.68 14.78 13.83
C SER A 291 17.19 13.56 14.61
N GLU A 292 16.35 13.01 15.48
CA GLU A 292 16.72 11.89 16.35
C GLU A 292 16.53 10.50 15.70
N ILE A 293 15.67 10.39 14.66
CA ILE A 293 15.32 9.07 14.09
C ILE A 293 15.99 8.82 12.75
N TRP A 294 15.99 9.79 11.81
CA TRP A 294 16.51 9.57 10.44
C TRP A 294 17.45 10.67 9.95
N SER A 295 17.66 11.75 10.71
CA SER A 295 18.44 12.94 10.34
C SER A 295 17.90 13.63 9.09
N ALA A 296 18.19 13.10 7.89
CA ALA A 296 17.64 13.57 6.62
C ALA A 296 17.48 12.39 5.65
N PRO A 297 16.60 12.48 4.65
CA PRO A 297 16.57 11.50 3.56
C PRO A 297 17.89 11.52 2.77
N ALA A 298 18.21 10.41 2.10
CA ALA A 298 19.42 10.28 1.28
C ALA A 298 19.53 11.41 0.25
N ALA A 299 20.66 12.14 0.26
CA ALA A 299 20.85 13.33 -0.55
C ALA A 299 20.68 13.09 -2.07
N PRO A 300 21.23 12.01 -2.67
CA PRO A 300 21.01 11.71 -4.09
C PRO A 300 19.52 11.50 -4.42
N ILE A 301 18.80 10.83 -3.53
CA ILE A 301 17.35 10.56 -3.73
C ILE A 301 16.55 11.87 -3.68
N GLN A 302 16.90 12.81 -2.79
CA GLN A 302 16.23 14.11 -2.71
C GLN A 302 16.39 14.90 -4.01
N LEU A 303 17.58 14.93 -4.60
CA LEU A 303 17.85 15.63 -5.86
C LEU A 303 17.08 15.01 -7.03
N ALA A 304 17.09 13.70 -7.15
CA ALA A 304 16.31 13.00 -8.17
C ALA A 304 14.78 13.17 -7.98
N ALA A 305 14.32 13.17 -6.74
CA ALA A 305 12.91 13.38 -6.41
C ALA A 305 12.44 14.82 -6.70
N ALA A 306 13.31 15.81 -6.57
CA ALA A 306 12.97 17.18 -6.97
C ALA A 306 12.54 17.24 -8.45
N VAL A 307 13.24 16.52 -9.34
CA VAL A 307 12.85 16.39 -10.76
C VAL A 307 11.45 15.77 -10.89
N ALA A 308 11.15 14.74 -10.11
CA ALA A 308 9.83 14.11 -10.15
C ALA A 308 8.71 15.07 -9.71
N PHE A 309 8.92 15.85 -8.63
CA PHE A 309 7.94 16.80 -8.10
C PHE A 309 7.80 18.08 -8.93
N THR A 310 8.75 18.42 -9.82
CA THR A 310 8.54 19.49 -10.81
C THR A 310 7.55 19.08 -11.90
N GLU A 311 7.29 17.78 -12.05
CA GLU A 311 6.33 17.20 -12.99
C GLU A 311 6.55 17.68 -14.44
N PRO A 312 7.74 17.49 -15.02
CA PRO A 312 7.92 17.74 -16.44
C PRO A 312 7.00 16.83 -17.27
N ALA A 313 6.73 17.19 -18.54
CA ALA A 313 5.75 16.50 -19.38
C ALA A 313 5.94 14.98 -19.41
N GLU A 314 7.18 14.50 -19.55
CA GLU A 314 7.49 13.06 -19.55
C GLU A 314 7.12 12.35 -18.24
N ILE A 315 7.10 13.05 -17.12
CA ILE A 315 6.72 12.49 -15.81
C ILE A 315 5.19 12.48 -15.66
N THR A 316 4.50 13.53 -16.11
CA THR A 316 3.03 13.57 -16.10
C THR A 316 2.44 12.52 -17.05
N GLU A 317 3.01 12.34 -18.23
CA GLU A 317 2.66 11.27 -19.17
C GLU A 317 2.87 9.88 -18.56
N ARG A 318 3.99 9.68 -17.86
CA ARG A 318 4.26 8.45 -17.13
C ARG A 318 3.22 8.16 -16.05
N ILE A 319 2.80 9.16 -15.28
CA ILE A 319 1.78 9.02 -14.24
C ILE A 319 0.43 8.67 -14.89
N ALA A 320 0.06 9.34 -15.99
CA ALA A 320 -1.16 9.04 -16.72
C ALA A 320 -1.19 7.60 -17.27
N ALA A 321 -0.09 7.14 -17.87
CA ALA A 321 0.05 5.76 -18.35
C ALA A 321 -0.05 4.74 -17.19
N SER A 322 0.60 5.01 -16.06
CA SER A 322 0.52 4.17 -14.86
C SER A 322 -0.91 4.08 -14.33
N ARG A 323 -1.60 5.22 -14.24
CA ARG A 323 -3.00 5.31 -13.80
C ARG A 323 -3.92 4.48 -14.68
N SER A 324 -3.84 4.65 -16.00
CA SER A 324 -4.65 3.91 -16.99
C SER A 324 -4.41 2.40 -16.90
N LEU A 325 -3.15 1.98 -16.80
CA LEU A 325 -2.78 0.57 -16.66
C LEU A 325 -3.34 -0.04 -15.39
N HIS A 326 -3.13 0.63 -14.24
CA HIS A 326 -3.65 0.15 -12.95
C HIS A 326 -5.18 0.10 -12.91
N ALA A 327 -5.86 1.09 -13.50
CA ALA A 327 -7.30 1.09 -13.65
C ALA A 327 -7.80 -0.13 -14.42
N THR A 328 -7.20 -0.39 -15.58
CA THR A 328 -7.56 -1.51 -16.47
C THR A 328 -7.39 -2.86 -15.75
N ILE A 329 -6.27 -3.09 -15.07
CA ILE A 329 -6.03 -4.36 -14.38
C ILE A 329 -6.93 -4.50 -13.14
N ALA A 330 -7.11 -3.43 -12.36
CA ALA A 330 -7.97 -3.48 -11.17
C ALA A 330 -9.43 -3.76 -11.55
N GLN A 331 -9.95 -3.14 -12.62
CA GLN A 331 -11.29 -3.39 -13.13
C GLN A 331 -11.44 -4.83 -13.64
N ALA A 332 -10.45 -5.37 -14.33
CA ALA A 332 -10.47 -6.76 -14.79
C ALA A 332 -10.52 -7.75 -13.62
N VAL A 333 -9.69 -7.56 -12.59
CA VAL A 333 -9.71 -8.38 -11.37
C VAL A 333 -11.05 -8.25 -10.63
N ALA A 334 -11.61 -7.05 -10.52
CA ALA A 334 -12.93 -6.83 -9.95
C ALA A 334 -14.02 -7.56 -10.75
N GLY A 335 -13.93 -7.54 -12.08
CA GLY A 335 -14.83 -8.27 -12.98
C GLY A 335 -14.78 -9.78 -12.75
N VAL A 336 -13.60 -10.38 -12.64
CA VAL A 336 -13.42 -11.81 -12.31
C VAL A 336 -14.08 -12.15 -10.97
N CYS A 337 -13.86 -11.34 -9.95
CA CYS A 337 -14.48 -11.55 -8.63
C CYS A 337 -16.01 -11.43 -8.68
N ALA A 338 -16.54 -10.43 -9.38
CA ALA A 338 -17.97 -10.23 -9.53
C ALA A 338 -18.63 -11.36 -10.33
N ALA A 339 -18.00 -11.83 -11.42
CA ALA A 339 -18.48 -12.98 -12.21
C ALA A 339 -18.53 -14.28 -11.39
N ALA A 340 -17.64 -14.41 -10.40
CA ALA A 340 -17.67 -15.50 -9.45
C ALA A 340 -18.81 -15.39 -8.41
N GLY A 341 -19.53 -14.26 -8.35
CA GLY A 341 -20.66 -14.00 -7.44
C GLY A 341 -20.26 -13.36 -6.11
N LEU A 342 -19.06 -12.76 -6.05
CA LEU A 342 -18.64 -11.94 -4.91
C LEU A 342 -19.21 -10.52 -5.00
N GLN A 343 -19.39 -9.87 -3.87
CA GLN A 343 -19.73 -8.46 -3.84
C GLN A 343 -18.45 -7.65 -3.94
N VAL A 344 -18.30 -6.86 -5.00
CA VAL A 344 -17.09 -6.08 -5.27
C VAL A 344 -17.46 -4.63 -5.57
N PRO A 345 -17.19 -3.68 -4.67
CA PRO A 345 -17.29 -2.27 -5.02
C PRO A 345 -16.33 -1.93 -6.19
N PRO A 346 -16.81 -1.25 -7.25
CA PRO A 346 -15.95 -0.89 -8.37
C PRO A 346 -14.73 -0.07 -7.90
N PRO A 347 -13.49 -0.46 -8.25
CA PRO A 347 -12.32 0.32 -7.88
C PRO A 347 -12.32 1.67 -8.62
N GLN A 348 -12.02 2.75 -7.91
CA GLN A 348 -12.01 4.12 -8.42
C GLN A 348 -10.60 4.70 -8.47
N ALA A 349 -9.64 4.09 -7.75
CA ALA A 349 -8.28 4.60 -7.65
C ALA A 349 -7.28 3.52 -7.26
N ALA A 350 -6.00 3.84 -7.37
CA ALA A 350 -4.89 2.97 -7.01
C ALA A 350 -4.92 1.64 -7.78
N PHE A 351 -4.50 0.57 -7.13
CA PHE A 351 -4.44 -0.79 -7.69
C PHE A 351 -4.97 -1.80 -6.66
N TYR A 352 -6.10 -1.45 -6.01
CA TYR A 352 -6.74 -2.29 -4.98
C TYR A 352 -8.14 -2.69 -5.38
N VAL A 353 -8.47 -3.95 -5.10
CA VAL A 353 -9.81 -4.53 -5.19
C VAL A 353 -10.14 -5.14 -3.83
N TYR A 354 -11.37 -4.93 -3.35
CA TYR A 354 -11.77 -5.33 -2.00
C TYR A 354 -13.05 -6.17 -2.02
N PRO A 355 -12.98 -7.44 -2.52
CA PRO A 355 -14.12 -8.32 -2.62
C PRO A 355 -14.61 -8.78 -1.25
N ASP A 356 -15.93 -8.86 -1.10
CA ASP A 356 -16.63 -9.44 0.03
C ASP A 356 -17.12 -10.84 -0.31
N PHE A 357 -16.63 -11.84 0.43
CA PHE A 357 -17.01 -13.25 0.31
C PHE A 357 -18.23 -13.61 1.18
N GLU A 358 -18.94 -12.62 1.73
CA GLU A 358 -20.13 -12.85 2.53
C GLU A 358 -21.18 -13.74 1.84
N PRO A 359 -21.43 -13.59 0.52
CA PRO A 359 -22.33 -14.47 -0.20
C PRO A 359 -21.94 -15.97 -0.14
N TRP A 360 -20.68 -16.26 0.11
CA TRP A 360 -20.16 -17.62 0.21
C TRP A 360 -19.98 -18.13 1.64
N ARG A 361 -20.39 -17.37 2.66
CA ARG A 361 -20.15 -17.69 4.08
C ARG A 361 -20.57 -19.11 4.46
N ALA A 362 -21.78 -19.50 4.12
CA ALA A 362 -22.31 -20.85 4.43
C ALA A 362 -21.47 -21.95 3.76
N HIS A 363 -21.12 -21.76 2.49
CA HIS A 363 -20.30 -22.68 1.72
C HIS A 363 -18.86 -22.77 2.27
N LEU A 364 -18.22 -21.63 2.53
CA LEU A 364 -16.87 -21.56 3.08
C LEU A 364 -16.77 -22.24 4.46
N ARG A 365 -17.80 -22.04 5.30
CA ARG A 365 -17.87 -22.70 6.60
C ARG A 365 -18.06 -24.22 6.47
N ALA A 366 -19.01 -24.65 5.65
CA ALA A 366 -19.33 -26.07 5.52
C ALA A 366 -18.21 -26.88 4.86
N ARG A 367 -17.61 -26.34 3.79
CA ARG A 367 -16.67 -27.11 2.96
C ARG A 367 -15.20 -26.89 3.33
N HIS A 368 -14.86 -25.72 3.86
CA HIS A 368 -13.48 -25.35 4.13
C HIS A 368 -13.22 -24.98 5.59
N GLN A 369 -14.24 -24.98 6.45
CA GLN A 369 -14.18 -24.59 7.86
C GLN A 369 -13.68 -23.15 8.06
N ILE A 370 -13.93 -22.28 7.07
CA ILE A 370 -13.52 -20.88 7.07
C ILE A 370 -14.63 -20.01 7.66
N THR A 371 -14.28 -19.24 8.70
CA THR A 371 -15.18 -18.29 9.38
C THR A 371 -14.57 -16.90 9.53
N THR A 372 -13.29 -16.73 9.16
CA THR A 372 -12.55 -15.48 9.29
C THR A 372 -11.81 -15.11 8.01
N SER A 373 -11.59 -13.81 7.80
CA SER A 373 -10.79 -13.32 6.66
C SER A 373 -9.34 -13.83 6.70
N ALA A 374 -8.76 -13.98 7.90
CA ALA A 374 -7.41 -14.52 8.06
C ALA A 374 -7.34 -16.01 7.65
N GLY A 375 -8.34 -16.81 8.03
CA GLY A 375 -8.46 -18.20 7.60
C GLY A 375 -8.60 -18.31 6.08
N LEU A 376 -9.42 -17.44 5.48
CA LEU A 376 -9.61 -17.39 4.02
C LEU A 376 -8.30 -17.04 3.29
N ALA A 377 -7.60 -15.99 3.72
CA ALA A 377 -6.33 -15.58 3.12
C ALA A 377 -5.27 -16.67 3.22
N ARG A 378 -5.21 -17.38 4.36
CA ARG A 378 -4.30 -18.52 4.57
C ARG A 378 -4.64 -19.67 3.62
N LEU A 379 -5.90 -20.08 3.53
CA LEU A 379 -6.33 -21.12 2.59
C LEU A 379 -5.93 -20.81 1.14
N LEU A 380 -6.16 -19.56 0.70
CA LEU A 380 -5.79 -19.12 -0.64
C LEU A 380 -4.27 -19.20 -0.88
N LEU A 381 -3.48 -18.79 0.10
CA LEU A 381 -2.02 -18.88 0.00
C LEU A 381 -1.54 -20.34 -0.01
N ASP A 382 -1.97 -21.13 0.96
CA ASP A 382 -1.45 -22.48 1.18
C ASP A 382 -1.84 -23.44 0.04
N ARG A 383 -3.11 -23.45 -0.35
CA ARG A 383 -3.63 -24.37 -1.36
C ARG A 383 -3.36 -23.92 -2.78
N TYR A 384 -3.49 -22.61 -3.05
CA TYR A 384 -3.47 -22.11 -4.43
C TYR A 384 -2.26 -21.19 -4.73
N GLY A 385 -1.48 -20.81 -3.72
CA GLY A 385 -0.41 -19.84 -3.87
C GLY A 385 -0.90 -18.42 -4.17
N ALA A 386 -2.20 -18.12 -3.95
CA ALA A 386 -2.75 -16.80 -4.11
C ALA A 386 -2.57 -16.01 -2.81
N ALA A 387 -1.61 -15.11 -2.82
CA ALA A 387 -1.30 -14.25 -1.69
C ALA A 387 -2.26 -13.04 -1.68
N THR A 388 -2.99 -12.87 -0.58
CA THR A 388 -3.95 -11.76 -0.36
C THR A 388 -3.80 -11.23 1.05
N LEU A 389 -4.41 -10.08 1.38
CA LEU A 389 -4.46 -9.62 2.77
C LEU A 389 -5.88 -9.69 3.34
N PRO A 390 -6.03 -10.21 4.57
CA PRO A 390 -7.33 -10.31 5.22
C PRO A 390 -7.83 -8.94 5.70
N ALA A 391 -9.14 -8.74 5.70
CA ALA A 391 -9.79 -7.53 6.19
C ALA A 391 -9.45 -7.20 7.64
N SER A 392 -9.24 -8.22 8.47
CA SER A 392 -8.84 -8.05 9.87
C SER A 392 -7.49 -7.32 10.03
N ALA A 393 -6.57 -7.42 9.04
CA ALA A 393 -5.33 -6.66 9.04
C ALA A 393 -5.57 -5.13 8.86
N PHE A 394 -6.72 -4.73 8.34
CA PHE A 394 -7.11 -3.34 8.12
C PHE A 394 -8.08 -2.81 9.20
N GLY A 395 -8.15 -3.50 10.35
CA GLY A 395 -8.99 -3.10 11.49
C GLY A 395 -10.47 -3.53 11.38
N GLU A 396 -10.83 -4.33 10.38
CA GLU A 396 -12.17 -4.94 10.30
C GLU A 396 -12.33 -6.06 11.33
N TYR A 397 -13.59 -6.41 11.62
CA TYR A 397 -13.87 -7.55 12.48
C TYR A 397 -13.35 -8.85 11.88
N PRO A 398 -12.77 -9.75 12.67
CA PRO A 398 -12.18 -11.00 12.16
C PRO A 398 -13.12 -11.83 11.30
N GLY A 399 -14.43 -11.80 11.61
CA GLY A 399 -15.48 -12.50 10.88
C GLY A 399 -15.96 -11.81 9.59
N ALA A 400 -15.50 -10.61 9.28
CA ALA A 400 -15.78 -9.96 7.99
C ALA A 400 -14.98 -10.67 6.89
N LEU A 401 -15.68 -11.40 6.01
CA LEU A 401 -15.04 -12.24 4.99
C LEU A 401 -14.61 -11.41 3.77
N ARG A 402 -13.82 -10.36 3.99
CA ARG A 402 -13.27 -9.50 2.95
C ARG A 402 -11.77 -9.69 2.82
N LEU A 403 -11.27 -9.51 1.60
CA LEU A 403 -9.85 -9.56 1.29
C LEU A 403 -9.42 -8.34 0.50
N ARG A 404 -8.22 -7.83 0.73
CA ARG A 404 -7.59 -6.89 -0.19
C ARG A 404 -6.76 -7.65 -1.21
N LEU A 405 -7.04 -7.40 -2.48
CA LEU A 405 -6.25 -7.81 -3.63
C LEU A 405 -5.50 -6.58 -4.17
N ALA A 406 -4.17 -6.63 -4.15
CA ALA A 406 -3.32 -5.59 -4.73
C ALA A 406 -2.87 -6.05 -6.12
N THR A 407 -3.26 -5.35 -7.16
CA THR A 407 -3.09 -5.78 -8.56
C THR A 407 -1.80 -5.26 -9.20
N GLY A 408 -1.06 -4.38 -8.52
CA GLY A 408 0.11 -3.72 -9.12
C GLY A 408 1.22 -4.66 -9.56
N LEU A 409 1.46 -5.76 -8.82
CA LEU A 409 2.47 -6.74 -9.19
C LEU A 409 2.05 -7.68 -10.35
N LEU A 410 0.82 -7.56 -10.86
CA LEU A 410 0.41 -8.26 -12.08
C LEU A 410 0.99 -7.62 -13.36
N CYS A 411 1.62 -6.45 -13.25
CA CYS A 411 2.29 -5.79 -14.37
C CYS A 411 3.48 -6.58 -14.94
N GLY A 412 4.02 -7.54 -14.20
CA GLY A 412 5.10 -8.42 -14.66
C GLY A 412 6.18 -8.63 -13.59
N ASP A 413 6.92 -9.72 -13.72
CA ASP A 413 7.99 -10.11 -12.80
C ASP A 413 9.36 -9.51 -13.19
N THR A 414 9.52 -9.04 -14.45
CA THR A 414 10.77 -8.43 -14.95
C THR A 414 10.55 -6.98 -15.39
N GLN A 415 11.63 -6.19 -15.44
CA GLN A 415 11.56 -4.79 -15.90
C GLN A 415 11.13 -4.69 -17.37
N GLU A 416 11.49 -5.66 -18.21
CA GLU A 416 11.10 -5.74 -19.62
C GLU A 416 9.58 -5.96 -19.75
N GLN A 417 9.01 -6.90 -18.98
CA GLN A 417 7.56 -7.12 -18.93
C GLN A 417 6.82 -5.89 -18.45
N GLN A 418 7.30 -5.28 -17.34
CA GLN A 418 6.73 -4.07 -16.78
C GLN A 418 6.79 -2.86 -17.73
N ALA A 419 7.84 -2.76 -18.54
CA ALA A 419 7.97 -1.72 -19.57
C ALA A 419 7.02 -2.00 -20.75
N ALA A 420 6.96 -3.25 -21.21
CA ALA A 420 6.12 -3.64 -22.34
C ALA A 420 4.62 -3.42 -22.06
N VAL A 421 4.15 -3.73 -20.85
CA VAL A 421 2.74 -3.58 -20.48
C VAL A 421 2.28 -2.12 -20.43
N LEU A 422 3.18 -1.18 -20.10
CA LEU A 422 2.87 0.25 -20.09
C LEU A 422 2.54 0.83 -21.47
N THR A 423 3.10 0.22 -22.52
CA THR A 423 2.91 0.67 -23.91
C THR A 423 2.00 -0.27 -24.70
N ALA A 424 1.52 -1.34 -24.08
CA ALA A 424 0.63 -2.30 -24.72
C ALA A 424 -0.74 -1.65 -25.04
N PRO A 425 -1.24 -1.73 -26.29
CA PRO A 425 -2.57 -1.22 -26.65
C PRO A 425 -3.70 -1.84 -25.80
N ASN A 426 -3.57 -3.12 -25.48
CA ASN A 426 -4.44 -3.81 -24.54
C ASN A 426 -3.59 -4.63 -23.55
N PRO A 427 -3.35 -4.13 -22.34
CA PRO A 427 -2.53 -4.83 -21.36
C PRO A 427 -3.09 -6.18 -20.92
N LEU A 428 -4.41 -6.39 -20.99
CA LEU A 428 -5.06 -7.64 -20.57
C LEU A 428 -4.76 -8.82 -21.51
N THR A 429 -4.30 -8.56 -22.73
CA THR A 429 -3.91 -9.62 -23.67
C THR A 429 -2.45 -10.07 -23.54
N THR A 430 -1.66 -9.40 -22.67
CA THR A 430 -0.30 -9.87 -22.37
C THR A 430 -0.36 -11.22 -21.66
N ALA A 431 0.52 -12.14 -22.05
CA ALA A 431 0.43 -13.54 -21.63
C ALA A 431 0.39 -13.72 -20.10
N TRP A 432 1.21 -12.96 -19.38
CA TRP A 432 1.28 -13.07 -17.92
C TRP A 432 0.05 -12.49 -17.19
N ILE A 433 -0.54 -11.37 -17.68
CA ILE A 433 -1.77 -10.79 -17.09
C ILE A 433 -2.96 -11.71 -17.41
N ALA A 434 -3.10 -12.14 -18.67
CA ALA A 434 -4.16 -13.07 -19.06
C ALA A 434 -4.10 -14.36 -18.24
N SER A 435 -2.89 -14.93 -18.06
CA SER A 435 -2.67 -16.11 -17.22
C SER A 435 -3.03 -15.86 -15.74
N ALA A 436 -2.68 -14.70 -15.20
CA ALA A 436 -3.01 -14.34 -13.80
C ALA A 436 -4.53 -14.22 -13.60
N LEU A 437 -5.25 -13.58 -14.54
CA LEU A 437 -6.70 -13.44 -14.51
C LEU A 437 -7.39 -14.81 -14.62
N ALA A 438 -6.98 -15.65 -15.58
CA ALA A 438 -7.50 -17.01 -15.75
C ALA A 438 -7.24 -17.88 -14.50
N ARG A 439 -6.06 -17.72 -13.89
CA ARG A 439 -5.75 -18.43 -12.64
C ARG A 439 -6.62 -17.96 -11.49
N LEU A 440 -6.88 -16.67 -11.35
CA LEU A 440 -7.78 -16.14 -10.32
C LEU A 440 -9.19 -16.70 -10.51
N ASP A 441 -9.71 -16.68 -11.75
CA ASP A 441 -11.02 -17.25 -12.08
C ASP A 441 -11.12 -18.72 -11.70
N GLN A 442 -10.10 -19.52 -12.06
CA GLN A 442 -10.05 -20.95 -11.70
C GLN A 442 -10.01 -21.17 -10.18
N ILE A 443 -9.24 -20.38 -9.44
CA ILE A 443 -9.16 -20.46 -7.97
C ILE A 443 -10.54 -20.17 -7.36
N LEU A 444 -11.22 -19.13 -7.83
CA LEU A 444 -12.55 -18.79 -7.32
C LEU A 444 -13.59 -19.84 -7.69
N ALA A 445 -13.54 -20.42 -8.89
CA ALA A 445 -14.43 -21.52 -9.30
C ALA A 445 -14.24 -22.75 -8.42
N ASP A 446 -12.99 -23.17 -8.17
CA ASP A 446 -12.67 -24.32 -7.31
C ASP A 446 -13.09 -24.07 -5.84
N LEU A 447 -12.82 -22.87 -5.33
CA LEU A 447 -13.22 -22.47 -3.98
C LEU A 447 -14.74 -22.47 -3.80
N ALA A 448 -15.49 -22.08 -4.85
CA ALA A 448 -16.96 -22.11 -4.87
C ALA A 448 -17.55 -23.52 -5.09
N GLY A 449 -16.72 -24.54 -5.36
CA GLY A 449 -17.17 -25.90 -5.67
C GLY A 449 -17.89 -26.00 -7.03
N ARG A 450 -17.65 -25.07 -7.95
CA ARG A 450 -18.21 -25.09 -9.32
C ARG A 450 -17.39 -26.03 -10.19
N ALA A 451 -18.02 -26.93 -10.95
CA ALA A 451 -17.32 -27.73 -11.95
C ALA A 451 -16.65 -26.82 -12.99
N ARG A 452 -15.46 -27.23 -13.50
CA ARG A 452 -14.77 -26.53 -14.58
C ARG A 452 -15.75 -26.23 -15.71
N ARG A 453 -15.90 -24.98 -16.11
CA ARG A 453 -16.41 -24.68 -17.44
C ARG A 453 -15.37 -25.24 -18.42
N SER A 454 -15.66 -26.40 -19.04
CA SER A 454 -14.89 -26.88 -20.16
C SER A 454 -14.92 -25.76 -21.19
N SER A 455 -13.75 -25.23 -21.56
CA SER A 455 -13.62 -24.48 -22.79
C SER A 455 -14.10 -25.41 -23.89
N SER A 456 -15.34 -25.21 -24.37
CA SER A 456 -15.87 -25.92 -25.50
C SER A 456 -14.95 -25.63 -26.67
N CYS A 457 -14.22 -26.64 -27.12
CA CYS A 457 -13.65 -26.69 -28.45
C CYS A 457 -14.76 -26.30 -29.45
N PRO A 458 -14.50 -25.45 -30.41
CA PRO A 458 -15.47 -25.23 -31.48
C PRO A 458 -15.81 -26.57 -32.16
N PRO A 459 -17.08 -26.80 -32.55
CA PRO A 459 -17.46 -28.04 -33.17
C PRO A 459 -16.65 -28.29 -34.43
N ASP A 460 -16.00 -29.45 -34.45
CA ASP A 460 -15.23 -29.97 -35.58
C ASP A 460 -16.17 -30.12 -36.80
N THR A 461 -16.10 -29.18 -37.72
CA THR A 461 -16.78 -29.29 -39.00
C THR A 461 -16.02 -30.29 -39.89
N ARG A 462 -16.06 -31.54 -39.53
CA ARG A 462 -15.71 -32.61 -40.48
C ARG A 462 -16.91 -32.88 -41.37
N GLY A 463 -16.87 -32.25 -42.55
CA GLY A 463 -17.70 -32.64 -43.67
C GLY A 463 -17.44 -34.09 -44.04
N SER A 464 -18.52 -34.84 -44.09
CA SER A 464 -18.54 -36.20 -44.60
C SER A 464 -18.04 -36.24 -46.07
N CYS A 465 -16.84 -36.76 -46.28
CA CYS A 465 -16.41 -37.22 -47.58
C CYS A 465 -16.71 -38.72 -47.67
N HIS A 466 -17.69 -39.08 -48.45
CA HIS A 466 -17.88 -40.46 -48.93
C HIS A 466 -16.74 -40.83 -49.88
N PRO A 467 -16.16 -42.01 -49.81
CA PRO A 467 -15.26 -42.53 -50.81
C PRO A 467 -16.04 -43.19 -51.98
N GLY A 468 -16.00 -42.59 -53.14
CA GLY A 468 -16.45 -43.21 -54.40
C GLY A 468 -15.43 -44.22 -54.87
N HIS A 469 -15.89 -45.45 -55.18
CA HIS A 469 -15.15 -46.52 -55.84
C HIS A 469 -14.72 -46.10 -57.23
N PRO A 470 -13.53 -46.55 -57.71
CA PRO A 470 -13.19 -46.44 -59.16
C PRO A 470 -13.60 -47.74 -59.91
N GLU A 471 -14.47 -47.59 -60.87
CA GLU A 471 -14.69 -48.63 -61.89
C GLU A 471 -13.55 -48.64 -62.95
N TYR A 472 -13.08 -49.88 -63.25
CA TYR A 472 -12.18 -50.21 -64.33
C TYR A 472 -12.95 -50.35 -65.65
N GLY A 473 -12.41 -49.76 -66.78
CA GLY A 473 -12.82 -50.04 -68.13
C GLY A 473 -11.65 -49.84 -69.09
N PRO A 474 -11.55 -50.63 -70.19
CA PRO A 474 -10.27 -51.02 -70.82
C PRO A 474 -9.81 -50.09 -71.93
N LYS A 475 -8.52 -50.25 -72.28
CA LYS A 475 -7.79 -49.64 -73.41
C LYS A 475 -8.32 -50.09 -74.75
N PRO A 476 -8.04 -49.34 -75.90
CA PRO A 476 -6.75 -49.48 -76.50
C PRO A 476 -5.87 -48.24 -76.51
#